data_162c1eebebdb71b15e9f6978f204d895
#
_entry.id   162c1eebebdb71b15e9f6978f204d895
#
_cell.length_a   1.000
_cell.length_b   1.000
_cell.length_c   1.000
_cell.angle_alpha   90.00
_cell.angle_beta   90.00
_cell.angle_gamma   90.00
#
_symmetry.space_group_name_H-M   'P 1'
#
loop_
_entity.id
_entity.type
_entity.pdbx_description
1 polymer ?
#
loop_
_entity_poly.entity_id
_entity_poly.type
_entity_poly.pdbx_seq_one_letter_code
_entity_poly.pdbx_strand_id
1 'polypeptide(L)'
;DHVVFTGLAETLKSDAVRTILAGAKASGWRIVQSEWHHVTFVPAESGSHARSEVSFEIHAERSEIPKRSILKGILEVTWENSGDEIKTPIPKSLSVQDLQIFESKGATPFRKIAVIDPKVFRKRPACTPLLAQDLNGDGLSEIVLVGANLLFINRGGGRFDQADFLKNSPDAPLNIGVLADFTVDGRIDFVGASENASELLLFDGDEGGNFEKPGRSCFASHLILPQTLS
;
A
#
# COMPACT_ATOMS: atom_id res chain seq x y z
N ASP A 1 13.11 5.47 18.46
CA ASP A 1 13.99 4.48 19.11
C ASP A 1 13.73 3.11 18.49
N HIS A 2 14.79 2.37 18.25
CA HIS A 2 14.76 1.00 17.74
C HIS A 2 15.39 0.08 18.77
N VAL A 3 14.69 -0.95 19.18
CA VAL A 3 15.20 -1.97 20.12
C VAL A 3 15.08 -3.32 19.44
N VAL A 4 16.19 -4.06 19.38
CA VAL A 4 16.24 -5.43 18.86
C VAL A 4 16.46 -6.37 20.03
N PHE A 5 15.58 -7.32 20.19
CA PHE A 5 15.76 -8.42 21.14
C PHE A 5 16.30 -9.63 20.38
N THR A 6 17.61 -9.86 20.52
CA THR A 6 18.26 -11.04 19.95
C THR A 6 18.52 -12.07 21.03
N GLY A 7 18.05 -13.28 20.82
CA GLY A 7 18.65 -14.45 21.47
C GLY A 7 18.03 -15.01 22.74
N LEU A 8 16.83 -14.63 23.17
CA LEU A 8 16.07 -15.36 24.18
C LEU A 8 14.64 -15.57 23.70
N ALA A 9 14.40 -16.72 23.09
CA ALA A 9 13.05 -17.20 22.84
C ALA A 9 12.40 -17.53 24.19
N GLU A 10 11.47 -16.72 24.64
CA GLU A 10 10.62 -17.07 25.77
C GLU A 10 9.40 -17.83 25.25
N THR A 11 9.24 -19.08 25.67
CA THR A 11 8.07 -19.88 25.32
C THR A 11 6.92 -19.51 26.24
N LEU A 12 5.87 -18.91 25.68
CA LEU A 12 4.69 -18.51 26.43
C LEU A 12 3.56 -19.55 26.27
N LYS A 13 2.85 -19.82 27.36
CA LYS A 13 1.59 -20.55 27.30
C LYS A 13 0.47 -19.59 26.86
N SER A 14 -0.60 -20.14 26.29
CA SER A 14 -1.73 -19.36 25.74
C SER A 14 -2.30 -18.35 26.76
N ASP A 15 -2.40 -18.71 28.04
CA ASP A 15 -2.91 -17.83 29.09
C ASP A 15 -1.99 -16.67 29.39
N ALA A 16 -0.67 -16.87 29.30
CA ALA A 16 0.31 -15.78 29.45
C ALA A 16 0.18 -14.78 28.31
N VAL A 17 -0.01 -15.23 27.06
CA VAL A 17 -0.25 -14.36 25.91
C VAL A 17 -1.53 -13.54 26.09
N ARG A 18 -2.62 -14.17 26.55
CA ARG A 18 -3.89 -13.47 26.83
C ARG A 18 -3.71 -12.40 27.90
N THR A 19 -2.96 -12.71 28.96
CA THR A 19 -2.69 -11.76 30.06
C THR A 19 -1.89 -10.55 29.56
N ILE A 20 -0.85 -10.77 28.73
CA ILE A 20 -0.05 -9.69 28.12
C ILE A 20 -0.93 -8.80 27.25
N LEU A 21 -1.76 -9.39 26.36
CA LEU A 21 -2.64 -8.63 25.49
C LEU A 21 -3.70 -7.86 26.28
N ALA A 22 -4.27 -8.45 27.33
CA ALA A 22 -5.22 -7.77 28.21
C ALA A 22 -4.56 -6.59 28.94
N GLY A 23 -3.34 -6.77 29.44
CA GLY A 23 -2.55 -5.71 30.07
C GLY A 23 -2.21 -4.57 29.11
N ALA A 24 -1.81 -4.89 27.89
CA ALA A 24 -1.57 -3.89 26.84
C ALA A 24 -2.85 -3.09 26.54
N LYS A 25 -3.98 -3.77 26.36
CA LYS A 25 -5.29 -3.11 26.16
C LYS A 25 -5.68 -2.22 27.34
N ALA A 26 -5.53 -2.70 28.57
CA ALA A 26 -5.82 -1.94 29.78
C ALA A 26 -4.90 -0.70 29.92
N SER A 27 -3.68 -0.76 29.37
CA SER A 27 -2.74 0.36 29.29
C SER A 27 -3.01 1.33 28.13
N GLY A 28 -4.14 1.18 27.43
CA GLY A 28 -4.56 2.06 26.33
C GLY A 28 -3.92 1.78 24.98
N TRP A 29 -3.23 0.64 24.82
CA TRP A 29 -2.73 0.21 23.51
C TRP A 29 -3.85 -0.35 22.65
N ARG A 30 -3.82 0.02 21.37
CA ARG A 30 -4.74 -0.46 20.33
C ARG A 30 -3.95 -0.94 19.12
N ILE A 31 -4.18 -2.15 18.69
CA ILE A 31 -3.66 -2.64 17.41
C ILE A 31 -4.45 -1.95 16.29
N VAL A 32 -3.74 -1.31 15.39
CA VAL A 32 -4.31 -0.60 14.23
C VAL A 32 -4.11 -1.35 12.93
N GLN A 33 -3.09 -2.21 12.89
CA GLN A 33 -2.81 -3.07 11.74
C GLN A 33 -2.08 -4.32 12.23
N SER A 34 -2.31 -5.45 11.60
CA SER A 34 -1.50 -6.65 11.79
C SER A 34 -1.39 -7.43 10.49
N GLU A 35 -0.21 -7.92 10.21
CA GLU A 35 0.09 -8.76 9.05
C GLU A 35 0.73 -10.04 9.54
N TRP A 36 0.36 -11.16 8.93
CA TRP A 36 0.81 -12.49 9.29
C TRP A 36 1.08 -13.30 8.04
N HIS A 37 2.29 -13.81 7.90
CA HIS A 37 2.69 -14.60 6.74
C HIS A 37 3.24 -15.93 7.21
N HIS A 38 2.64 -17.00 6.71
CA HIS A 38 3.11 -18.34 6.96
C HIS A 38 4.43 -18.57 6.21
N VAL A 39 5.49 -18.92 6.93
CA VAL A 39 6.84 -19.09 6.39
C VAL A 39 7.12 -20.56 6.13
N THR A 40 6.95 -21.39 7.16
CA THR A 40 7.29 -22.81 7.11
C THR A 40 6.30 -23.63 7.91
N PHE A 41 6.02 -24.86 7.42
CA PHE A 41 5.30 -25.89 8.17
C PHE A 41 6.10 -27.19 8.13
N VAL A 42 6.38 -27.72 9.31
CA VAL A 42 7.02 -29.03 9.48
C VAL A 42 5.97 -29.98 10.07
N PRO A 43 5.53 -31.01 9.33
CA PRO A 43 4.56 -31.97 9.84
C PRO A 43 5.12 -32.77 11.02
N ALA A 44 4.21 -33.32 11.82
CA ALA A 44 4.59 -34.20 12.92
C ALA A 44 5.19 -35.49 12.34
N GLU A 45 6.35 -35.86 12.88
CA GLU A 45 6.92 -37.22 12.69
C GLU A 45 6.67 -38.06 13.93
N SER A 46 6.98 -39.37 13.85
CA SER A 46 6.78 -40.29 14.97
C SER A 46 7.49 -39.78 16.24
N GLY A 47 6.71 -39.42 17.25
CA GLY A 47 7.20 -38.90 18.54
C GLY A 47 7.46 -37.39 18.59
N SER A 48 7.24 -36.65 17.50
CA SER A 48 7.36 -35.18 17.44
C SER A 48 6.02 -34.50 17.30
N HIS A 49 6.02 -33.16 17.43
CA HIS A 49 4.88 -32.30 17.18
C HIS A 49 5.05 -31.54 15.87
N ALA A 50 3.97 -31.29 15.16
CA ALA A 50 4.01 -30.38 14.02
C ALA A 50 4.41 -28.96 14.47
N ARG A 51 5.13 -28.25 13.60
CA ARG A 51 5.60 -26.87 13.85
C ARG A 51 5.29 -25.96 12.69
N SER A 52 4.99 -24.71 13.00
CA SER A 52 4.85 -23.64 12.00
C SER A 52 5.72 -22.46 12.40
N GLU A 53 6.29 -21.81 11.39
CA GLU A 53 6.87 -20.48 11.53
C GLU A 53 5.97 -19.48 10.80
N VAL A 54 5.65 -18.40 11.50
CA VAL A 54 4.80 -17.32 10.99
C VAL A 54 5.50 -16.00 11.25
N SER A 55 5.88 -15.28 10.19
CA SER A 55 6.35 -13.91 10.36
C SER A 55 5.18 -13.00 10.67
N PHE A 56 5.40 -12.03 11.54
CA PHE A 56 4.37 -11.06 11.89
C PHE A 56 4.90 -9.64 11.91
N GLU A 57 4.00 -8.71 11.59
CA GLU A 57 4.16 -7.29 11.79
C GLU A 57 2.89 -6.74 12.44
N ILE A 58 3.02 -6.11 13.61
CA ILE A 58 1.91 -5.56 14.38
C ILE A 58 2.16 -4.08 14.62
N HIS A 59 1.25 -3.24 14.18
CA HIS A 59 1.25 -1.81 14.45
C HIS A 59 0.28 -1.52 15.60
N ALA A 60 0.77 -0.90 16.63
CA ALA A 60 -0.01 -0.50 17.80
C ALA A 60 0.17 0.99 18.09
N GLU A 61 -0.88 1.62 18.57
CA GLU A 61 -0.86 3.01 18.99
C GLU A 61 -1.49 3.18 20.36
N ARG A 62 -1.07 4.23 21.04
CA ARG A 62 -1.62 4.65 22.32
C ARG A 62 -2.13 6.08 22.20
N SER A 63 -3.45 6.26 22.33
CA SER A 63 -4.10 7.55 22.02
C SER A 63 -3.85 8.62 23.09
N GLU A 64 -3.79 8.25 24.35
CA GLU A 64 -3.60 9.18 25.48
C GLU A 64 -2.20 9.79 25.52
N ILE A 65 -1.21 9.05 25.06
CA ILE A 65 0.16 9.50 24.88
C ILE A 65 0.49 9.21 23.43
N PRO A 66 0.85 10.21 22.57
CA PRO A 66 1.10 9.97 21.16
C PRO A 66 2.34 9.09 20.98
N LYS A 67 2.13 7.79 21.16
CA LYS A 67 3.13 6.73 21.06
C LYS A 67 2.65 5.67 20.08
N ARG A 68 3.54 5.26 19.21
CA ARG A 68 3.32 4.15 18.26
C ARG A 68 4.43 3.15 18.43
N SER A 69 4.06 1.89 18.24
CA SER A 69 5.02 0.78 18.22
C SER A 69 4.72 -0.10 17.03
N ILE A 70 5.77 -0.53 16.34
CA ILE A 70 5.74 -1.59 15.35
C ILE A 70 6.53 -2.75 15.92
N LEU A 71 5.88 -3.89 16.02
CA LEU A 71 6.49 -5.15 16.48
C LEU A 71 6.62 -6.06 15.28
N LYS A 72 7.83 -6.55 15.01
CA LYS A 72 8.11 -7.52 13.95
C LYS A 72 8.86 -8.70 14.54
N GLY A 73 8.61 -9.89 14.01
CA GLY A 73 9.32 -11.08 14.46
C GLY A 73 8.81 -12.33 13.77
N ILE A 74 9.31 -13.46 14.24
CA ILE A 74 8.87 -14.79 13.82
C ILE A 74 8.19 -15.46 15.00
N LEU A 75 6.97 -15.91 14.83
CA LEU A 75 6.24 -16.73 15.77
C LEU A 75 6.42 -18.20 15.40
N GLU A 76 7.12 -18.95 16.26
CA GLU A 76 7.21 -20.39 16.16
C GLU A 76 6.06 -21.01 16.96
N VAL A 77 5.24 -21.82 16.30
CA VAL A 77 4.09 -22.49 16.88
C VAL A 77 4.33 -23.98 16.88
N THR A 78 4.30 -24.59 18.06
CA THR A 78 4.24 -26.06 18.19
C THR A 78 2.77 -26.44 18.36
N TRP A 79 2.29 -27.40 17.57
CA TRP A 79 0.90 -27.83 17.57
C TRP A 79 0.69 -29.08 18.45
N GLU A 80 -0.46 -29.17 19.09
CA GLU A 80 -0.87 -30.42 19.73
C GLU A 80 -1.15 -31.48 18.67
N ASN A 81 -0.75 -32.72 18.97
CA ASN A 81 -1.09 -33.84 18.10
C ASN A 81 -2.60 -34.11 18.25
N SER A 82 -3.37 -33.73 17.23
CA SER A 82 -4.76 -34.14 17.12
C SER A 82 -4.76 -35.61 16.70
N GLY A 83 -5.43 -36.47 17.46
CA GLY A 83 -5.72 -37.84 16.96
C GLY A 83 -6.52 -37.78 15.66
N ASP A 84 -6.89 -38.95 15.11
CA ASP A 84 -7.47 -39.16 13.76
C ASP A 84 -8.73 -38.34 13.39
N GLU A 85 -9.25 -37.50 14.25
CA GLU A 85 -10.33 -36.58 13.93
C GLU A 85 -9.82 -35.21 13.48
N ILE A 86 -10.39 -34.69 12.40
CA ILE A 86 -10.16 -33.32 11.92
C ILE A 86 -10.66 -32.31 12.96
N LYS A 87 -9.82 -31.98 13.93
CA LYS A 87 -10.08 -30.94 14.94
C LYS A 87 -9.33 -29.68 14.55
N THR A 88 -9.89 -28.54 14.96
CA THR A 88 -9.19 -27.26 14.86
C THR A 88 -7.81 -27.38 15.51
N PRO A 89 -6.70 -27.07 14.81
CA PRO A 89 -5.37 -27.16 15.37
C PRO A 89 -5.26 -26.30 16.64
N ILE A 90 -4.74 -26.88 17.72
CA ILE A 90 -4.55 -26.18 18.99
C ILE A 90 -3.06 -25.94 19.20
N PRO A 91 -2.62 -24.69 19.44
CA PRO A 91 -1.24 -24.43 19.76
C PRO A 91 -0.88 -25.02 21.13
N LYS A 92 0.15 -25.85 21.17
CA LYS A 92 0.75 -26.37 22.42
C LYS A 92 1.66 -25.32 23.05
N SER A 93 2.49 -24.68 22.25
CA SER A 93 3.38 -23.62 22.69
C SER A 93 3.61 -22.61 21.60
N LEU A 94 3.92 -21.38 22.01
CA LEU A 94 4.27 -20.24 21.16
C LEU A 94 5.63 -19.71 21.61
N SER A 95 6.53 -19.47 20.67
CA SER A 95 7.82 -18.85 20.89
C SER A 95 8.03 -17.72 19.91
N VAL A 96 8.51 -16.58 20.35
CA VAL A 96 8.81 -15.45 19.48
C VAL A 96 10.31 -15.38 19.27
N GLN A 97 10.73 -15.38 18.00
CA GLN A 97 12.12 -15.25 17.58
C GLN A 97 12.31 -13.88 16.91
N ASP A 98 13.53 -13.36 16.97
CA ASP A 98 13.96 -12.14 16.28
C ASP A 98 13.01 -10.95 16.48
N LEU A 99 12.50 -10.77 17.69
CA LEU A 99 11.59 -9.68 18.02
C LEU A 99 12.28 -8.32 17.86
N GLN A 100 11.74 -7.49 17.00
CA GLN A 100 12.14 -6.11 16.81
C GLN A 100 11.00 -5.18 17.21
N ILE A 101 11.31 -4.16 17.98
CA ILE A 101 10.34 -3.15 18.39
C ILE A 101 10.83 -1.77 17.94
N PHE A 102 10.04 -1.12 17.12
CA PHE A 102 10.25 0.26 16.68
C PHE A 102 9.26 1.16 17.42
N GLU A 103 9.76 2.14 18.14
CA GLU A 103 8.91 3.08 18.86
C GLU A 103 9.08 4.49 18.34
N SER A 104 7.96 5.16 18.10
CA SER A 104 7.91 6.58 17.78
C SER A 104 7.08 7.30 18.84
N LYS A 105 7.61 8.41 19.35
CA LYS A 105 6.94 9.32 20.27
C LYS A 105 6.72 10.66 19.58
N GLY A 106 5.57 11.26 19.82
CA GLY A 106 5.23 12.59 19.28
C GLY A 106 4.09 12.55 18.28
N ALA A 107 3.84 13.70 17.66
CA ALA A 107 2.77 13.85 16.67
C ALA A 107 2.97 12.92 15.48
N THR A 108 1.87 12.49 14.89
CA THR A 108 1.87 11.72 13.64
C THR A 108 2.59 12.52 12.55
N PRO A 109 3.63 11.98 11.90
CA PRO A 109 4.29 12.67 10.81
C PRO A 109 3.36 12.93 9.63
N PHE A 110 2.31 12.10 9.51
CA PHE A 110 1.27 12.24 8.49
C PHE A 110 -0.10 12.42 9.16
N ARG A 111 -0.89 13.31 8.59
CA ARG A 111 -2.30 13.46 8.95
C ARG A 111 -3.16 13.12 7.74
N LYS A 112 -4.31 12.52 7.98
CA LYS A 112 -5.30 12.30 6.94
C LYS A 112 -5.92 13.65 6.56
N ILE A 113 -5.67 14.10 5.33
CA ILE A 113 -6.15 15.40 4.82
C ILE A 113 -7.41 15.27 3.98
N ALA A 114 -7.64 14.11 3.35
CA ALA A 114 -8.82 13.85 2.53
C ALA A 114 -9.19 12.37 2.55
N VAL A 115 -10.45 12.10 2.26
CA VAL A 115 -10.99 10.77 1.92
C VAL A 115 -11.78 10.93 0.66
N ILE A 116 -11.41 10.18 -0.37
CA ILE A 116 -12.16 10.15 -1.61
C ILE A 116 -13.34 9.18 -1.41
N ASP A 117 -14.57 9.66 -1.63
CA ASP A 117 -15.74 8.79 -1.62
C ASP A 117 -15.62 7.78 -2.78
N PRO A 118 -15.69 6.46 -2.53
CA PRO A 118 -15.64 5.46 -3.60
C PRO A 118 -16.70 5.64 -4.69
N LYS A 119 -17.79 6.35 -4.41
CA LYS A 119 -18.84 6.69 -5.40
C LYS A 119 -18.34 7.62 -6.51
N VAL A 120 -17.25 8.35 -6.27
CA VAL A 120 -16.61 9.20 -7.28
C VAL A 120 -15.99 8.38 -8.41
N PHE A 121 -15.63 7.13 -8.13
CA PHE A 121 -15.14 6.18 -9.13
C PHE A 121 -16.30 5.58 -9.92
N ARG A 122 -16.70 6.25 -11.00
CA ARG A 122 -17.94 5.99 -11.78
C ARG A 122 -18.12 4.55 -12.28
N LYS A 123 -17.06 3.80 -12.56
CA LYS A 123 -17.14 2.43 -13.09
C LYS A 123 -16.17 1.43 -12.46
N ARG A 124 -14.99 1.86 -11.98
CA ARG A 124 -14.01 1.01 -11.28
C ARG A 124 -13.26 1.87 -10.26
N PRO A 125 -12.98 1.38 -9.08
CA PRO A 125 -12.10 2.05 -8.11
C PRO A 125 -10.64 1.92 -8.58
N ALA A 126 -10.29 2.57 -9.70
CA ALA A 126 -8.94 2.56 -10.25
C ALA A 126 -8.21 3.82 -9.78
N CYS A 127 -7.36 3.66 -8.76
CA CYS A 127 -6.46 4.73 -8.31
C CYS A 127 -5.13 4.72 -9.10
N THR A 128 -5.00 3.89 -10.11
CA THR A 128 -3.74 3.68 -10.83
C THR A 128 -3.82 4.15 -12.28
N PRO A 129 -2.73 4.73 -12.77
CA PRO A 129 -1.62 5.26 -11.98
C PRO A 129 -2.03 6.48 -11.15
N LEU A 130 -1.37 6.66 -9.98
CA LEU A 130 -1.40 7.89 -9.22
C LEU A 130 -0.15 8.69 -9.60
N LEU A 131 -0.35 9.91 -10.07
CA LEU A 131 0.73 10.82 -10.45
C LEU A 131 0.68 12.05 -9.54
N ALA A 132 1.84 12.64 -9.25
CA ALA A 132 1.95 13.89 -8.51
C ALA A 132 2.93 14.79 -9.23
N GLN A 133 2.47 15.95 -9.69
CA GLN A 133 3.24 16.91 -10.46
C GLN A 133 2.66 18.31 -10.29
N ASP A 134 3.52 19.31 -10.26
CA ASP A 134 3.10 20.71 -10.39
C ASP A 134 2.70 20.95 -11.86
N LEU A 135 1.40 20.99 -12.12
CA LEU A 135 0.86 21.11 -13.49
C LEU A 135 0.69 22.56 -13.93
N ASN A 136 0.49 23.48 -12.99
CA ASN A 136 0.17 24.87 -13.25
C ASN A 136 1.31 25.85 -12.91
N GLY A 137 2.46 25.33 -12.45
CA GLY A 137 3.64 26.12 -12.14
C GLY A 137 3.56 26.97 -10.85
N ASP A 138 2.65 26.63 -9.94
CA ASP A 138 2.46 27.38 -8.69
C ASP A 138 3.36 26.90 -7.53
N GLY A 139 4.18 25.88 -7.77
CA GLY A 139 5.09 25.28 -6.80
C GLY A 139 4.43 24.23 -5.88
N LEU A 140 3.16 23.91 -6.10
CA LEU A 140 2.42 22.89 -5.35
C LEU A 140 2.04 21.74 -6.29
N SER A 141 2.36 20.49 -5.92
CA SER A 141 2.01 19.37 -6.77
C SER A 141 0.52 19.05 -6.69
N GLU A 142 -0.12 18.90 -7.84
CA GLU A 142 -1.42 18.28 -8.03
C GLU A 142 -1.32 16.77 -7.87
N ILE A 143 -2.47 16.14 -7.58
CA ILE A 143 -2.59 14.68 -7.55
C ILE A 143 -3.55 14.23 -8.64
N VAL A 144 -3.09 13.34 -9.51
CA VAL A 144 -3.87 12.79 -10.62
C VAL A 144 -4.14 11.31 -10.37
N LEU A 145 -5.40 10.90 -10.46
CA LEU A 145 -5.83 9.51 -10.50
C LEU A 145 -6.30 9.20 -11.93
N VAL A 146 -5.37 8.75 -12.75
CA VAL A 146 -5.57 8.63 -14.20
C VAL A 146 -6.75 7.71 -14.54
N GLY A 147 -6.77 6.50 -13.95
CA GLY A 147 -7.84 5.53 -14.22
C GLY A 147 -9.24 5.98 -13.81
N ALA A 148 -9.33 6.94 -12.89
CA ALA A 148 -10.58 7.55 -12.46
C ALA A 148 -10.91 8.86 -13.20
N ASN A 149 -10.01 9.37 -14.02
CA ASN A 149 -10.07 10.69 -14.64
C ASN A 149 -10.26 11.83 -13.64
N LEU A 150 -9.54 11.76 -12.48
CA LEU A 150 -9.65 12.74 -11.41
C LEU A 150 -8.36 13.53 -11.25
N LEU A 151 -8.52 14.84 -11.08
CA LEU A 151 -7.49 15.78 -10.74
C LEU A 151 -7.82 16.43 -9.38
N PHE A 152 -6.87 16.43 -8.48
CA PHE A 152 -6.92 17.17 -7.22
C PHE A 152 -5.95 18.31 -7.29
N ILE A 153 -6.47 19.52 -7.50
CA ILE A 153 -5.71 20.77 -7.59
C ILE A 153 -5.32 21.19 -6.18
N ASN A 154 -4.03 21.32 -5.93
CA ASN A 154 -3.50 21.69 -4.61
C ASN A 154 -3.64 23.18 -4.36
N ARG A 155 -4.32 23.57 -3.28
CA ARG A 155 -4.50 24.98 -2.86
C ARG A 155 -3.64 25.36 -1.64
N GLY A 156 -2.68 24.51 -1.32
CA GLY A 156 -1.87 24.67 -0.13
C GLY A 156 -2.62 24.40 1.18
N GLY A 157 -1.88 24.27 2.27
CA GLY A 157 -2.45 24.03 3.60
C GLY A 157 -3.22 22.70 3.73
N GLY A 158 -3.04 21.75 2.81
CA GLY A 158 -3.75 20.47 2.77
C GLY A 158 -5.16 20.58 2.20
N ARG A 159 -5.46 21.59 1.42
CA ARG A 159 -6.74 21.77 0.71
C ARG A 159 -6.58 21.40 -0.75
N PHE A 160 -7.55 20.69 -1.29
CA PHE A 160 -7.58 20.26 -2.68
C PHE A 160 -8.98 20.53 -3.27
N ASP A 161 -8.99 21.09 -4.48
CA ASP A 161 -10.18 21.16 -5.31
C ASP A 161 -10.20 19.96 -6.24
N GLN A 162 -11.38 19.38 -6.46
CA GLN A 162 -11.53 18.24 -7.36
C GLN A 162 -12.06 18.67 -8.72
N ALA A 163 -11.46 18.16 -9.78
CA ALA A 163 -11.86 18.39 -11.17
C ALA A 163 -11.71 17.09 -12.01
N ASP A 164 -12.20 17.11 -13.22
CA ASP A 164 -11.88 16.09 -14.22
C ASP A 164 -10.45 16.34 -14.72
N PHE A 165 -9.65 15.27 -14.81
CA PHE A 165 -8.26 15.36 -15.29
C PHE A 165 -8.21 15.67 -16.77
N LEU A 166 -8.90 14.87 -17.58
CA LEU A 166 -9.04 15.08 -19.01
C LEU A 166 -10.46 15.55 -19.33
N LYS A 167 -10.59 16.72 -19.95
CA LYS A 167 -11.89 17.26 -20.37
C LYS A 167 -12.57 16.34 -21.39
N ASN A 168 -11.77 15.81 -22.31
CA ASN A 168 -12.17 14.86 -23.34
C ASN A 168 -11.53 13.51 -23.07
N SER A 169 -11.93 12.86 -21.98
CA SER A 169 -11.45 11.53 -21.62
C SER A 169 -11.91 10.50 -22.62
N PRO A 170 -11.05 9.56 -23.06
CA PRO A 170 -11.47 8.43 -23.89
C PRO A 170 -12.52 7.57 -23.20
N ASP A 171 -13.33 6.85 -23.99
CA ASP A 171 -14.34 5.91 -23.45
C ASP A 171 -13.68 4.76 -22.65
N ALA A 172 -12.53 4.28 -23.13
CA ALA A 172 -11.72 3.29 -22.42
C ALA A 172 -10.88 3.96 -21.33
N PRO A 173 -10.93 3.46 -20.07
CA PRO A 173 -10.12 4.02 -19.01
C PRO A 173 -8.63 3.93 -19.33
N LEU A 174 -7.89 5.01 -19.12
CA LEU A 174 -6.44 5.01 -19.18
C LEU A 174 -5.90 4.45 -17.86
N ASN A 175 -5.04 3.47 -17.93
CA ASN A 175 -4.43 2.82 -16.77
C ASN A 175 -2.90 2.78 -16.81
N ILE A 176 -2.34 3.44 -17.81
CA ILE A 176 -0.93 3.75 -17.97
C ILE A 176 -0.83 5.26 -18.23
N GLY A 177 0.13 5.94 -17.63
CA GLY A 177 0.30 7.36 -17.87
C GLY A 177 1.58 7.95 -17.32
N VAL A 178 2.07 8.96 -18.00
CA VAL A 178 3.27 9.74 -17.65
C VAL A 178 3.00 11.21 -17.91
N LEU A 179 3.48 12.08 -17.02
CA LEU A 179 3.46 13.53 -17.12
C LEU A 179 4.88 14.02 -17.41
N ALA A 180 5.07 14.79 -18.47
CA ALA A 180 6.31 15.49 -18.80
C ALA A 180 6.03 16.52 -19.90
N ASP A 181 6.95 17.45 -20.13
CA ASP A 181 6.92 18.33 -21.31
C ASP A 181 7.39 17.53 -22.55
N PHE A 182 6.45 16.87 -23.23
CA PHE A 182 6.74 16.09 -24.44
C PHE A 182 6.78 16.92 -25.71
N THR A 183 6.14 18.09 -25.71
CA THR A 183 6.09 19.01 -26.86
C THR A 183 7.22 20.03 -26.85
N VAL A 184 8.00 20.09 -25.74
CA VAL A 184 9.13 21.03 -25.54
C VAL A 184 8.63 22.49 -25.61
N ASP A 185 7.43 22.74 -25.07
CA ASP A 185 6.84 24.08 -25.05
C ASP A 185 6.84 24.72 -23.65
N GLY A 186 7.45 24.02 -22.67
CA GLY A 186 7.57 24.46 -21.28
C GLY A 186 6.35 24.13 -20.41
N ARG A 187 5.36 23.41 -20.95
CA ARG A 187 4.18 22.97 -20.21
C ARG A 187 4.21 21.46 -20.01
N ILE A 188 3.55 21.01 -18.98
CA ILE A 188 3.45 19.57 -18.69
C ILE A 188 2.33 18.97 -19.55
N ASP A 189 2.70 18.00 -20.40
CA ASP A 189 1.80 17.20 -21.19
C ASP A 189 1.53 15.86 -20.48
N PHE A 190 0.50 15.15 -20.95
CA PHE A 190 0.18 13.81 -20.48
C PHE A 190 0.20 12.82 -21.63
N VAL A 191 0.92 11.72 -21.46
CA VAL A 191 0.86 10.56 -22.34
C VAL A 191 0.22 9.42 -21.59
N GLY A 192 -0.83 8.82 -22.15
CA GLY A 192 -1.54 7.73 -21.51
C GLY A 192 -2.03 6.66 -22.49
N ALA A 193 -2.32 5.48 -21.96
CA ALA A 193 -2.88 4.36 -22.70
C ALA A 193 -3.84 3.53 -21.83
N SER A 194 -4.74 2.81 -22.48
CA SER A 194 -5.51 1.72 -21.88
C SER A 194 -4.71 0.42 -21.92
N GLU A 195 -5.00 -0.52 -21.04
CA GLU A 195 -4.30 -1.80 -20.90
C GLU A 195 -4.20 -2.60 -22.20
N ASN A 196 -5.23 -2.52 -23.05
CA ASN A 196 -5.29 -3.23 -24.32
C ASN A 196 -5.18 -2.29 -25.53
N ALA A 197 -4.70 -1.06 -25.32
CA ALA A 197 -4.57 -0.11 -26.41
C ALA A 197 -3.35 -0.44 -27.28
N SER A 198 -3.55 -0.35 -28.60
CA SER A 198 -2.46 -0.39 -29.58
C SER A 198 -1.78 0.96 -29.75
N GLU A 199 -2.28 1.99 -29.10
CA GLU A 199 -1.88 3.38 -29.28
C GLU A 199 -1.63 4.08 -27.95
N LEU A 200 -0.63 4.97 -27.94
CA LEU A 200 -0.44 5.96 -26.90
C LEU A 200 -1.15 7.26 -27.33
N LEU A 201 -1.82 7.88 -26.37
CA LEU A 201 -2.48 9.17 -26.58
C LEU A 201 -1.68 10.26 -25.88
N LEU A 202 -1.35 11.31 -26.61
CA LEU A 202 -0.74 12.53 -26.10
C LEU A 202 -1.81 13.60 -25.94
N PHE A 203 -1.86 14.18 -24.74
CA PHE A 203 -2.71 15.30 -24.38
C PHE A 203 -1.82 16.49 -24.07
N ASP A 204 -1.93 17.55 -24.87
CA ASP A 204 -1.14 18.77 -24.66
C ASP A 204 -1.70 19.53 -23.45
N GLY A 205 -0.81 19.94 -22.53
CA GLY A 205 -1.17 20.77 -21.39
C GLY A 205 -1.27 22.24 -21.75
N ASP A 206 -2.09 22.99 -21.03
CA ASP A 206 -2.15 24.45 -21.13
C ASP A 206 -1.38 25.13 -19.98
N GLU A 207 -1.32 26.48 -19.98
CA GLU A 207 -0.66 27.28 -18.94
C GLU A 207 -1.29 27.11 -17.54
N GLY A 208 -2.54 26.68 -17.48
CA GLY A 208 -3.25 26.40 -16.22
C GLY A 208 -3.11 24.97 -15.74
N GLY A 209 -2.36 24.11 -16.45
CA GLY A 209 -2.22 22.69 -16.15
C GLY A 209 -3.45 21.86 -16.50
N ASN A 210 -4.29 22.33 -17.45
CA ASN A 210 -5.47 21.62 -17.87
C ASN A 210 -5.22 20.89 -19.21
N PHE A 211 -5.99 19.84 -19.44
CA PHE A 211 -5.95 19.01 -20.66
C PHE A 211 -7.31 19.07 -21.37
N GLU A 212 -7.57 20.20 -22.02
CA GLU A 212 -8.88 20.49 -22.64
C GLU A 212 -9.07 19.84 -23.99
N LYS A 213 -7.98 19.62 -24.75
CA LYS A 213 -8.04 19.03 -26.07
C LYS A 213 -8.16 17.51 -26.00
N PRO A 214 -8.82 16.86 -26.98
CA PRO A 214 -8.79 15.42 -27.10
C PRO A 214 -7.37 14.91 -27.36
N GLY A 215 -7.06 13.74 -26.83
CA GLY A 215 -5.77 13.10 -27.05
C GLY A 215 -5.54 12.79 -28.53
N ARG A 216 -4.32 13.01 -28.98
CA ARG A 216 -3.87 12.63 -30.34
C ARG A 216 -3.00 11.39 -30.26
N SER A 217 -3.15 10.48 -31.24
CA SER A 217 -2.28 9.31 -31.33
C SER A 217 -0.82 9.75 -31.48
N CYS A 218 0.04 9.33 -30.57
CA CYS A 218 1.48 9.44 -30.70
C CYS A 218 2.04 8.03 -30.88
N PHE A 219 2.40 7.65 -32.12
CA PHE A 219 2.79 6.37 -32.52
C PHE A 219 4.14 6.14 -32.65
N ALA A 220 4.50 5.26 -32.08
CA ALA A 220 5.52 4.28 -32.40
C ALA A 220 5.14 3.32 -33.57
N SER A 221 4.98 3.79 -34.76
CA SER A 221 4.85 2.91 -35.91
C SER A 221 6.17 2.17 -36.26
N HIS A 222 7.20 2.20 -35.39
CA HIS A 222 8.52 1.62 -35.68
C HIS A 222 9.25 0.94 -34.52
N LEU A 223 8.52 0.42 -33.52
CA LEU A 223 9.09 -0.59 -32.65
C LEU A 223 8.85 -1.98 -33.27
N ILE A 224 9.46 -2.21 -34.43
CA ILE A 224 9.72 -3.58 -34.89
C ILE A 224 10.79 -4.14 -33.97
N LEU A 225 10.38 -4.89 -32.96
CA LEU A 225 11.31 -5.78 -32.26
C LEU A 225 11.93 -6.69 -33.33
N PRO A 226 13.27 -6.83 -33.37
CA PRO A 226 13.88 -7.78 -34.28
C PRO A 226 13.32 -9.15 -33.95
N GLN A 227 12.67 -9.77 -34.93
CA GLN A 227 12.28 -11.17 -34.82
C GLN A 227 13.58 -11.95 -34.62
N THR A 228 13.68 -12.63 -33.49
CA THR A 228 14.75 -13.59 -33.24
C THR A 228 14.69 -14.62 -34.36
N LEU A 229 15.72 -14.59 -35.21
CA LEU A 229 15.99 -15.66 -36.17
C LEU A 229 16.17 -16.97 -35.41
N SER A 230 15.33 -17.92 -35.74
CA SER A 230 15.42 -19.34 -35.35
C SER A 230 16.74 -19.97 -35.73
#